data_48b5b81b962f3fb239b30fa168f273d8
#
_entry.id   48b5b81b962f3fb239b30fa168f273d8
#
_cell.length_a   1.000
_cell.length_b   1.000
_cell.length_c   1.000
_cell.angle_alpha   90.00
_cell.angle_beta   90.00
_cell.angle_gamma   90.00
#
_symmetry.space_group_name_H-M   'P 1'
#
loop_
_entity.id
_entity.type
_entity.pdbx_description
1 polymer ?
#
loop_
_entity_poly.entity_id
_entity_poly.type
_entity_poly.pdbx_seq_one_letter_code
_entity_poly.pdbx_strand_id
1 'polypeptide(L)'
;MSRFNLLDEPWISVIYDEKGSTKDVSLQDLFTNAHQYKELAGDTKTQDFAVLRVLLAVLHTVFSRFDIDGNAYEYLTIDEGWNQLEPVDEMDIENYEEALYETWEKLWTNKRFPNIVNQYLEKWRDRFYLFDQKYPFFQVTKEDIAGDKISKAKGTSILGKNINRIISESGNKIALFSPKDEENKNTLTAAELAR
;
A
#
# COMPACT_ATOMS: atom_id res chain seq x y z
N MET A 1 -19.68 -3.27 12.19
CA MET A 1 -18.59 -3.95 11.47
C MET A 1 -17.28 -3.52 12.09
N SER A 2 -16.37 -4.45 12.38
CA SER A 2 -15.01 -4.12 12.80
C SER A 2 -14.39 -3.26 11.70
N ARG A 3 -13.87 -2.08 12.06
CA ARG A 3 -13.16 -1.21 11.12
C ARG A 3 -11.79 -1.85 10.86
N PHE A 4 -11.65 -2.55 9.74
CA PHE A 4 -10.38 -3.15 9.34
C PHE A 4 -9.42 -2.03 8.92
N ASN A 5 -8.35 -1.82 9.74
CA ASN A 5 -7.30 -0.84 9.45
C ASN A 5 -6.05 -1.57 8.97
N LEU A 6 -5.56 -1.20 7.79
CA LEU A 6 -4.41 -1.84 7.16
C LEU A 6 -3.09 -1.59 7.90
N LEU A 7 -3.06 -0.61 8.81
CA LEU A 7 -1.87 -0.36 9.63
C LEU A 7 -1.69 -1.42 10.72
N ASP A 8 -2.79 -1.93 11.28
CA ASP A 8 -2.78 -2.80 12.46
C ASP A 8 -3.10 -4.26 12.11
N GLU A 9 -4.04 -4.45 11.18
CA GLU A 9 -4.54 -5.78 10.86
C GLU A 9 -3.60 -6.50 9.89
N PRO A 10 -3.35 -7.80 10.07
CA PRO A 10 -2.50 -8.58 9.19
C PRO A 10 -3.20 -8.84 7.85
N TRP A 11 -2.57 -8.40 6.75
CA TRP A 11 -3.09 -8.59 5.40
C TRP A 11 -2.00 -8.83 4.34
N ILE A 12 -0.74 -8.54 4.65
CA ILE A 12 0.39 -8.73 3.74
C ILE A 12 1.08 -10.04 4.07
N SER A 13 1.06 -10.98 3.14
CA SER A 13 1.79 -12.25 3.30
C SER A 13 3.27 -12.07 3.01
N VAL A 14 4.13 -12.57 3.91
CA VAL A 14 5.58 -12.51 3.79
C VAL A 14 6.23 -13.87 4.10
N ILE A 15 7.37 -14.16 3.47
CA ILE A 15 8.26 -15.26 3.87
C ILE A 15 9.21 -14.73 4.93
N TYR A 16 9.30 -15.42 6.07
CA TYR A 16 10.10 -14.97 7.21
C TYR A 16 11.30 -15.86 7.55
N ASP A 17 11.43 -17.04 6.92
CA ASP A 17 12.55 -17.95 7.17
C ASP A 17 13.12 -18.57 5.88
N GLU A 18 14.22 -19.30 6.01
CA GLU A 18 14.88 -20.00 4.89
C GLU A 18 14.09 -21.23 4.39
N LYS A 19 13.08 -21.68 5.12
CA LYS A 19 12.25 -22.82 4.76
C LYS A 19 11.06 -22.42 3.87
N GLY A 20 10.87 -21.11 3.65
CA GLY A 20 9.74 -20.59 2.91
C GLY A 20 8.46 -20.53 3.74
N SER A 21 8.56 -20.52 5.07
CA SER A 21 7.39 -20.36 5.95
C SER A 21 6.80 -18.95 5.81
N THR A 22 5.48 -18.88 5.71
CA THR A 22 4.76 -17.63 5.51
C THR A 22 3.99 -17.20 6.74
N LYS A 23 3.81 -15.89 6.90
CA LYS A 23 2.87 -15.28 7.85
C LYS A 23 2.27 -14.03 7.25
N ASP A 24 1.10 -13.64 7.76
CA ASP A 24 0.50 -12.35 7.44
C ASP A 24 0.97 -11.31 8.45
N VAL A 25 1.27 -10.10 7.96
CA VAL A 25 1.74 -8.97 8.75
C VAL A 25 0.92 -7.72 8.41
N SER A 26 0.88 -6.76 9.31
CA SER A 26 0.29 -5.45 9.07
C SER A 26 1.29 -4.54 8.32
N LEU A 27 0.80 -3.40 7.83
CA LEU A 27 1.66 -2.44 7.15
C LEU A 27 2.74 -1.88 8.09
N GLN A 28 2.40 -1.58 9.35
CA GLN A 28 3.38 -1.12 10.34
C GLN A 28 4.39 -2.20 10.73
N ASP A 29 3.94 -3.44 10.93
CA ASP A 29 4.83 -4.56 11.21
C ASP A 29 5.79 -4.77 10.04
N LEU A 30 5.31 -4.68 8.80
CA LEU A 30 6.14 -4.84 7.63
C LEU A 30 7.26 -3.80 7.60
N PHE A 31 6.97 -2.50 7.73
CA PHE A 31 8.01 -1.48 7.71
C PHE A 31 8.96 -1.55 8.90
N THR A 32 8.47 -1.93 10.07
CA THR A 32 9.32 -2.10 11.27
C THR A 32 10.30 -3.26 11.10
N ASN A 33 9.85 -4.37 10.53
CA ASN A 33 10.56 -5.63 10.50
C ASN A 33 10.95 -6.09 9.08
N ALA A 34 10.88 -5.21 8.06
CA ALA A 34 11.18 -5.55 6.66
C ALA A 34 12.51 -6.29 6.49
N HIS A 35 13.54 -5.92 7.27
CA HIS A 35 14.86 -6.54 7.26
C HIS A 35 14.89 -8.01 7.70
N GLN A 36 13.80 -8.51 8.30
CA GLN A 36 13.64 -9.90 8.74
C GLN A 36 12.86 -10.74 7.74
N TYR A 37 12.20 -10.11 6.76
CA TYR A 37 11.41 -10.80 5.75
C TYR A 37 12.23 -10.99 4.48
N LYS A 38 12.01 -12.11 3.81
CA LYS A 38 12.76 -12.49 2.59
C LYS A 38 12.10 -11.92 1.34
N GLU A 39 10.79 -12.12 1.23
CA GLU A 39 9.99 -11.64 0.11
C GLU A 39 8.50 -11.58 0.45
N LEU A 40 7.72 -10.94 -0.40
CA LEU A 40 6.27 -11.01 -0.38
C LEU A 40 5.82 -12.40 -0.85
N ALA A 41 4.73 -12.90 -0.27
CA ALA A 41 4.24 -14.25 -0.49
C ALA A 41 2.73 -14.29 -0.72
N GLY A 42 2.21 -13.39 -1.54
CA GLY A 42 0.82 -13.39 -1.95
C GLY A 42 0.45 -14.60 -2.82
N ASP A 43 -0.82 -14.78 -3.08
CA ASP A 43 -1.32 -15.91 -3.87
C ASP A 43 -0.81 -15.89 -5.32
N THR A 44 -0.47 -14.72 -5.85
CA THR A 44 0.09 -14.55 -7.19
C THR A 44 1.19 -13.46 -7.21
N LYS A 45 2.12 -13.55 -8.16
CA LYS A 45 3.14 -12.51 -8.37
C LYS A 45 2.56 -11.15 -8.79
N THR A 46 1.39 -11.15 -9.42
CA THR A 46 0.65 -9.91 -9.73
C THR A 46 0.18 -9.21 -8.46
N GLN A 47 -0.30 -9.99 -7.50
CA GLN A 47 -0.71 -9.48 -6.19
C GLN A 47 0.51 -8.92 -5.42
N ASP A 48 1.63 -9.67 -5.37
CA ASP A 48 2.88 -9.19 -4.77
C ASP A 48 3.32 -7.86 -5.39
N PHE A 49 3.23 -7.74 -6.71
CA PHE A 49 3.58 -6.50 -7.40
C PHE A 49 2.64 -5.34 -7.04
N ALA A 50 1.34 -5.60 -6.90
CA ALA A 50 0.38 -4.58 -6.48
C ALA A 50 0.67 -4.10 -5.04
N VAL A 51 0.92 -5.02 -4.11
CA VAL A 51 1.32 -4.70 -2.74
C VAL A 51 2.63 -3.92 -2.73
N LEU A 52 3.65 -4.36 -3.49
CA LEU A 52 4.93 -3.66 -3.60
C LEU A 52 4.76 -2.20 -4.06
N ARG A 53 3.84 -1.94 -4.99
CA ARG A 53 3.55 -0.56 -5.42
C ARG A 53 2.98 0.30 -4.29
N VAL A 54 2.13 -0.26 -3.44
CA VAL A 54 1.63 0.46 -2.24
C VAL A 54 2.78 0.77 -1.29
N LEU A 55 3.65 -0.20 -1.02
CA LEU A 55 4.82 -0.01 -0.16
C LEU A 55 5.75 1.07 -0.71
N LEU A 56 6.05 1.03 -2.01
CA LEU A 56 6.88 2.05 -2.68
C LEU A 56 6.21 3.43 -2.64
N ALA A 57 4.90 3.52 -2.82
CA ALA A 57 4.19 4.79 -2.73
C ALA A 57 4.34 5.42 -1.34
N VAL A 58 4.25 4.62 -0.27
CA VAL A 58 4.50 5.10 1.11
C VAL A 58 5.93 5.59 1.25
N LEU A 59 6.92 4.79 0.85
CA LEU A 59 8.35 5.16 0.97
C LEU A 59 8.69 6.42 0.18
N HIS A 60 8.25 6.53 -1.07
CA HIS A 60 8.46 7.72 -1.87
C HIS A 60 7.78 8.95 -1.27
N THR A 61 6.58 8.79 -0.73
CA THR A 61 5.87 9.91 -0.09
C THR A 61 6.59 10.38 1.17
N VAL A 62 7.09 9.47 1.99
CA VAL A 62 7.83 9.81 3.21
C VAL A 62 9.17 10.44 2.86
N PHE A 63 9.98 9.76 2.06
CA PHE A 63 11.36 10.18 1.79
C PHE A 63 11.49 11.26 0.71
N SER A 64 10.41 11.67 0.08
CA SER A 64 10.37 12.96 -0.63
C SER A 64 10.18 14.15 0.29
N ARG A 65 9.95 13.96 1.59
CA ARG A 65 9.67 15.03 2.55
C ARG A 65 10.62 15.04 3.73
N PHE A 66 11.08 13.86 4.13
CA PHE A 66 11.87 13.65 5.34
C PHE A 66 13.12 12.83 5.05
N ASP A 67 14.18 13.17 5.76
CA ASP A 67 15.41 12.39 5.80
C ASP A 67 15.26 11.12 6.67
N ILE A 68 16.34 10.36 6.83
CA ILE A 68 16.35 9.15 7.66
C ILE A 68 16.18 9.41 9.16
N ASP A 69 16.47 10.62 9.61
CA ASP A 69 16.35 11.04 11.01
C ASP A 69 14.96 11.61 11.30
N GLY A 70 14.13 11.76 10.26
CA GLY A 70 12.77 12.26 10.34
C GLY A 70 12.68 13.78 10.31
N ASN A 71 13.73 14.46 9.88
CA ASN A 71 13.71 15.90 9.67
C ASN A 71 13.17 16.21 8.28
N ALA A 72 12.30 17.22 8.16
CA ALA A 72 11.88 17.72 6.86
C ALA A 72 13.07 18.35 6.14
N TYR A 73 13.14 18.15 4.81
CA TYR A 73 14.16 18.83 4.01
C TYR A 73 13.94 20.34 4.06
N GLU A 74 15.02 21.11 4.21
CA GLU A 74 14.99 22.57 4.30
C GLU A 74 14.46 23.26 3.05
N TYR A 75 14.46 22.56 1.92
CA TYR A 75 13.96 23.03 0.62
C TYR A 75 12.44 22.90 0.46
N LEU A 76 11.73 22.40 1.48
CA LEU A 76 10.30 22.10 1.42
C LEU A 76 9.53 22.90 2.45
N THR A 77 8.39 23.43 2.03
CA THR A 77 7.36 23.93 2.94
C THR A 77 6.35 22.83 3.19
N ILE A 78 6.24 22.36 4.44
CA ILE A 78 5.37 21.25 4.85
C ILE A 78 4.37 21.75 5.89
N ASP A 79 3.08 21.42 5.72
CA ASP A 79 2.02 21.75 6.66
C ASP A 79 2.01 20.83 7.91
N GLU A 80 1.11 21.12 8.86
CA GLU A 80 0.90 20.27 10.04
C GLU A 80 0.43 18.85 9.70
N GLY A 81 -0.19 18.66 8.53
CA GLY A 81 -0.61 17.37 8.00
C GLY A 81 0.51 16.61 7.27
N TRP A 82 1.72 17.18 7.23
CA TRP A 82 2.87 16.66 6.50
C TRP A 82 2.69 16.63 4.97
N ASN A 83 1.84 17.52 4.45
CA ASN A 83 1.73 17.75 3.02
C ASN A 83 2.76 18.79 2.58
N GLN A 84 3.38 18.54 1.45
CA GLN A 84 4.15 19.57 0.76
C GLN A 84 3.19 20.60 0.19
N LEU A 85 3.39 21.87 0.51
CA LEU A 85 2.51 22.97 0.10
C LEU A 85 2.88 23.54 -1.26
N GLU A 86 4.19 23.62 -1.55
CA GLU A 86 4.71 24.24 -2.76
C GLU A 86 5.77 23.35 -3.41
N PRO A 87 5.95 23.42 -4.74
CA PRO A 87 7.08 22.78 -5.39
C PRO A 87 8.41 23.31 -4.82
N VAL A 88 9.48 22.53 -4.97
CA VAL A 88 10.84 23.00 -4.67
C VAL A 88 11.18 24.16 -5.61
N ASP A 89 11.81 25.21 -5.07
CA ASP A 89 12.28 26.34 -5.87
C ASP A 89 13.30 25.85 -6.92
N GLU A 90 13.24 26.41 -8.13
CA GLU A 90 14.16 26.02 -9.22
C GLU A 90 15.64 26.13 -8.84
N MET A 91 15.99 27.08 -7.97
CA MET A 91 17.37 27.28 -7.50
C MET A 91 17.83 26.21 -6.51
N ASP A 92 16.89 25.51 -5.85
CA ASP A 92 17.19 24.51 -4.82
C ASP A 92 17.04 23.07 -5.33
N ILE A 93 16.61 22.87 -6.57
CA ILE A 93 16.36 21.51 -7.13
C ILE A 93 17.60 20.63 -7.01
N GLU A 94 18.78 21.11 -7.41
CA GLU A 94 20.01 20.31 -7.38
C GLU A 94 20.38 19.89 -5.96
N ASN A 95 20.28 20.79 -4.99
CA ASN A 95 20.56 20.50 -3.59
C ASN A 95 19.54 19.53 -2.99
N TYR A 96 18.27 19.68 -3.36
CA TYR A 96 17.22 18.78 -2.94
C TYR A 96 17.40 17.36 -3.51
N GLU A 97 17.77 17.23 -4.79
CA GLU A 97 18.07 15.95 -5.42
C GLU A 97 19.27 15.26 -4.76
N GLU A 98 20.31 16.01 -4.39
CA GLU A 98 21.46 15.49 -3.66
C GLU A 98 21.03 14.96 -2.27
N ALA A 99 20.23 15.71 -1.53
CA ALA A 99 19.71 15.31 -0.23
C ALA A 99 18.82 14.05 -0.32
N LEU A 100 18.00 13.94 -1.37
CA LEU A 100 17.23 12.72 -1.66
C LEU A 100 18.15 11.53 -1.93
N TYR A 101 19.18 11.71 -2.76
CA TYR A 101 20.11 10.64 -3.07
C TYR A 101 20.83 10.14 -1.83
N GLU A 102 21.35 11.07 -0.99
CA GLU A 102 21.99 10.71 0.29
C GLU A 102 21.05 9.93 1.20
N THR A 103 19.76 10.32 1.26
CA THR A 103 18.75 9.61 2.07
C THR A 103 18.57 8.18 1.58
N TRP A 104 18.44 7.96 0.27
CA TRP A 104 18.29 6.62 -0.29
C TRP A 104 19.56 5.77 -0.11
N GLU A 105 20.75 6.35 -0.22
CA GLU A 105 22.01 5.66 0.04
C GLU A 105 22.13 5.22 1.51
N LYS A 106 21.75 6.10 2.45
CA LYS A 106 21.72 5.79 3.87
C LYS A 106 20.69 4.69 4.19
N LEU A 107 19.50 4.73 3.59
CA LEU A 107 18.49 3.67 3.73
C LEU A 107 19.02 2.33 3.23
N TRP A 108 19.66 2.31 2.08
CA TRP A 108 20.26 1.10 1.52
C TRP A 108 21.37 0.53 2.41
N THR A 109 22.21 1.40 2.96
CA THR A 109 23.32 1.02 3.85
C THR A 109 22.81 0.49 5.18
N ASN A 110 21.81 1.14 5.78
CA ASN A 110 21.23 0.78 7.07
C ASN A 110 20.41 -0.50 7.01
N LYS A 111 19.90 -0.87 5.84
CA LYS A 111 19.03 -2.05 5.61
C LYS A 111 17.81 -2.12 6.53
N ARG A 112 17.34 -0.98 7.00
CA ARG A 112 16.18 -0.84 7.89
C ARG A 112 15.48 0.48 7.60
N PHE A 113 14.17 0.46 7.65
CA PHE A 113 13.40 1.68 7.57
C PHE A 113 13.39 2.39 8.93
N PRO A 114 13.61 3.71 8.96
CA PRO A 114 13.53 4.50 10.17
C PRO A 114 12.07 4.70 10.62
N ASN A 115 11.90 5.07 11.89
CA ASN A 115 10.58 5.21 12.51
C ASN A 115 9.69 6.29 11.86
N ILE A 116 10.26 7.24 11.13
CA ILE A 116 9.49 8.27 10.42
C ILE A 116 8.43 7.67 9.49
N VAL A 117 8.68 6.48 8.91
CA VAL A 117 7.70 5.78 8.07
C VAL A 117 6.45 5.46 8.88
N ASN A 118 6.60 4.85 10.06
CA ASN A 118 5.46 4.53 10.92
C ASN A 118 4.80 5.78 11.52
N GLN A 119 5.56 6.82 11.83
CA GLN A 119 5.01 8.11 12.26
C GLN A 119 4.14 8.74 11.16
N TYR A 120 4.59 8.69 9.91
CA TYR A 120 3.81 9.14 8.77
C TYR A 120 2.51 8.33 8.60
N LEU A 121 2.58 7.01 8.66
CA LEU A 121 1.42 6.14 8.58
C LEU A 121 0.41 6.45 9.70
N GLU A 122 0.88 6.66 10.94
CA GLU A 122 0.02 7.04 12.06
C GLU A 122 -0.63 8.40 11.85
N LYS A 123 0.10 9.38 11.31
CA LYS A 123 -0.45 10.70 10.99
C LYS A 123 -1.64 10.61 10.04
N TRP A 124 -1.59 9.65 9.10
CA TRP A 124 -2.61 9.43 8.10
C TRP A 124 -3.51 8.22 8.39
N ARG A 125 -3.51 7.70 9.62
CA ARG A 125 -4.25 6.48 10.04
C ARG A 125 -5.68 6.41 9.51
N ASP A 126 -6.39 7.49 9.48
CA ASP A 126 -7.79 7.54 9.02
C ASP A 126 -7.96 7.25 7.52
N ARG A 127 -6.88 7.28 6.74
CA ARG A 127 -6.87 6.94 5.31
C ARG A 127 -6.61 5.47 5.03
N PHE A 128 -6.33 4.67 6.06
CA PHE A 128 -5.98 3.26 5.94
C PHE A 128 -7.10 2.31 6.37
N TYR A 129 -8.32 2.81 6.55
CA TYR A 129 -9.47 1.95 6.75
C TYR A 129 -9.97 1.38 5.43
N LEU A 130 -10.03 0.03 5.32
CA LEU A 130 -10.50 -0.65 4.12
C LEU A 130 -11.97 -0.32 3.80
N PHE A 131 -12.81 -0.21 4.84
CA PHE A 131 -14.25 0.02 4.74
C PHE A 131 -14.64 1.35 5.39
N ASP A 132 -14.03 2.44 4.97
CA ASP A 132 -14.45 3.77 5.40
C ASP A 132 -15.54 4.32 4.48
N GLN A 133 -16.46 5.12 5.04
CA GLN A 133 -17.56 5.69 4.25
C GLN A 133 -17.10 6.87 3.38
N LYS A 134 -16.11 7.61 3.85
CA LYS A 134 -15.62 8.84 3.21
C LYS A 134 -14.34 8.62 2.43
N TYR A 135 -13.43 7.80 2.99
CA TYR A 135 -12.10 7.59 2.45
C TYR A 135 -11.74 6.09 2.47
N PRO A 136 -12.47 5.24 1.75
CA PRO A 136 -12.15 3.83 1.69
C PRO A 136 -10.81 3.63 0.97
N PHE A 137 -9.93 2.85 1.59
CA PHE A 137 -8.56 2.67 1.08
C PHE A 137 -8.57 2.06 -0.34
N PHE A 138 -7.93 2.75 -1.28
CA PHE A 138 -7.84 2.38 -2.70
C PHE A 138 -9.19 2.13 -3.40
N GLN A 139 -10.25 2.68 -2.88
CA GLN A 139 -11.58 2.62 -3.46
C GLN A 139 -12.07 4.04 -3.73
N VAL A 140 -13.02 4.16 -4.63
CA VAL A 140 -13.67 5.42 -4.95
C VAL A 140 -15.13 5.37 -4.53
N THR A 141 -15.65 6.45 -4.03
CA THR A 141 -17.08 6.60 -3.76
C THR A 141 -17.81 7.01 -5.04
N LYS A 142 -19.12 6.93 -5.02
CA LYS A 142 -19.94 7.34 -6.18
C LYS A 142 -19.76 8.84 -6.49
N GLU A 143 -19.54 9.63 -5.47
CA GLU A 143 -19.32 11.08 -5.57
C GLU A 143 -17.99 11.43 -6.23
N ASP A 144 -17.00 10.55 -6.14
CA ASP A 144 -15.68 10.74 -6.75
C ASP A 144 -15.67 10.46 -8.27
N ILE A 145 -16.74 9.84 -8.78
CA ILE A 145 -16.85 9.49 -10.20
C ILE A 145 -17.73 10.50 -10.92
N ALA A 146 -17.20 11.10 -11.99
CA ALA A 146 -17.99 11.98 -12.83
C ALA A 146 -19.26 11.28 -13.35
N GLY A 147 -20.41 11.93 -13.22
CA GLY A 147 -21.73 11.33 -13.51
C GLY A 147 -21.88 10.79 -14.93
N ASP A 148 -21.20 11.40 -15.90
CA ASP A 148 -21.15 10.97 -17.31
C ASP A 148 -20.39 9.65 -17.53
N LYS A 149 -19.55 9.25 -16.56
CA LYS A 149 -18.78 7.99 -16.59
C LYS A 149 -19.52 6.82 -15.93
N ILE A 150 -20.63 7.08 -15.26
CA ILE A 150 -21.42 6.03 -14.59
C ILE A 150 -22.47 5.49 -15.56
N SER A 151 -22.20 4.34 -16.15
CA SER A 151 -23.12 3.68 -17.09
C SER A 151 -24.33 3.00 -16.41
N LYS A 152 -24.24 2.68 -15.11
CA LYS A 152 -25.31 2.05 -14.33
C LYS A 152 -25.44 2.70 -12.96
N ALA A 153 -26.60 3.27 -12.67
CA ALA A 153 -26.87 4.02 -11.43
C ALA A 153 -26.65 3.21 -10.12
N LYS A 154 -26.78 1.90 -10.17
CA LYS A 154 -26.66 1.02 -8.99
C LYS A 154 -25.36 0.23 -8.94
N GLY A 155 -24.49 0.37 -9.93
CA GLY A 155 -23.31 -0.49 -10.04
C GLY A 155 -23.66 -1.96 -10.31
N THR A 156 -22.66 -2.82 -10.23
CA THR A 156 -22.82 -4.27 -10.37
C THR A 156 -22.31 -4.96 -9.12
N SER A 157 -23.11 -5.84 -8.54
CA SER A 157 -22.68 -6.68 -7.43
C SER A 157 -21.72 -7.75 -7.93
N ILE A 158 -20.57 -7.86 -7.32
CA ILE A 158 -19.54 -8.85 -7.64
C ILE A 158 -19.39 -9.79 -6.45
N LEU A 159 -19.46 -11.10 -6.70
CA LEU A 159 -19.17 -12.10 -5.68
C LEU A 159 -17.67 -12.16 -5.40
N GLY A 160 -17.28 -12.41 -4.15
CA GLY A 160 -15.87 -12.50 -3.72
C GLY A 160 -15.03 -13.40 -4.64
N LYS A 161 -15.54 -14.56 -5.02
CA LYS A 161 -14.89 -15.46 -5.97
C LYS A 161 -14.57 -14.87 -7.34
N ASN A 162 -15.25 -13.81 -7.75
CA ASN A 162 -15.04 -13.18 -9.04
C ASN A 162 -14.00 -12.06 -8.97
N ILE A 163 -13.66 -11.55 -7.80
CA ILE A 163 -12.65 -10.50 -7.64
C ILE A 163 -11.30 -11.02 -8.09
N ASN A 164 -10.90 -12.19 -7.63
CA ASN A 164 -9.63 -12.81 -8.03
C ASN A 164 -9.63 -13.29 -9.50
N ARG A 165 -10.81 -13.47 -10.11
CA ARG A 165 -10.95 -13.88 -11.52
C ARG A 165 -11.00 -12.71 -12.50
N ILE A 166 -11.23 -11.49 -12.05
CA ILE A 166 -11.27 -10.32 -12.93
C ILE A 166 -9.95 -10.14 -13.68
N ILE A 167 -8.84 -10.51 -13.07
CA ILE A 167 -7.52 -10.46 -13.69
C ILE A 167 -7.35 -11.55 -14.76
N SER A 168 -8.08 -12.66 -14.66
CA SER A 168 -7.96 -13.83 -15.57
C SER A 168 -9.10 -13.97 -16.58
N GLU A 169 -9.90 -12.93 -16.81
CA GLU A 169 -10.93 -12.84 -17.86
C GLU A 169 -12.29 -13.50 -17.56
N SER A 170 -12.89 -14.18 -18.50
CA SER A 170 -14.30 -14.62 -18.42
C SER A 170 -14.53 -15.71 -17.38
N GLY A 171 -15.70 -15.72 -16.76
CA GLY A 171 -16.12 -16.75 -15.80
C GLY A 171 -16.14 -18.19 -16.30
N ASN A 172 -15.81 -18.42 -17.59
CA ASN A 172 -15.76 -19.73 -18.24
C ASN A 172 -14.34 -20.27 -18.44
N LYS A 173 -13.30 -19.52 -18.01
CA LYS A 173 -11.89 -19.96 -18.12
C LYS A 173 -11.32 -20.31 -16.75
N ILE A 174 -10.48 -21.34 -16.73
CA ILE A 174 -9.69 -21.70 -15.54
C ILE A 174 -8.77 -20.53 -15.23
N ALA A 175 -8.71 -20.12 -13.95
CA ALA A 175 -7.86 -19.05 -13.48
C ALA A 175 -6.38 -19.38 -13.80
N LEU A 176 -5.75 -18.55 -14.63
CA LEU A 176 -4.36 -18.78 -15.09
C LEU A 176 -3.33 -18.60 -13.97
N PHE A 177 -3.68 -17.86 -12.91
CA PHE A 177 -2.72 -17.40 -11.92
C PHE A 177 -3.04 -17.80 -10.47
N SER A 178 -4.20 -18.40 -10.20
CA SER A 178 -4.51 -18.94 -8.89
C SER A 178 -4.48 -20.45 -8.91
N PRO A 179 -3.57 -21.11 -8.17
CA PRO A 179 -3.54 -22.56 -8.04
C PRO A 179 -4.61 -23.10 -7.07
N LYS A 180 -5.30 -22.23 -6.36
CA LYS A 180 -6.34 -22.61 -5.40
C LYS A 180 -7.67 -22.82 -6.13
N ASP A 181 -8.35 -23.86 -5.76
CA ASP A 181 -9.72 -24.16 -6.22
C ASP A 181 -10.69 -23.13 -5.59
N GLU A 182 -10.85 -22.01 -6.28
CA GLU A 182 -11.73 -20.91 -5.87
C GLU A 182 -13.19 -21.13 -6.25
N GLU A 183 -13.52 -22.23 -6.91
CA GLU A 183 -14.89 -22.50 -7.36
C GLU A 183 -15.91 -22.48 -6.20
N ASN A 184 -15.46 -22.80 -5.00
CA ASN A 184 -16.29 -22.83 -3.79
C ASN A 184 -16.16 -21.61 -2.88
N LYS A 185 -15.29 -20.64 -3.19
CA LYS A 185 -15.06 -19.46 -2.35
C LYS A 185 -16.08 -18.36 -2.64
N ASN A 186 -17.17 -18.35 -1.90
CA ASN A 186 -18.26 -17.39 -2.06
C ASN A 186 -18.02 -16.07 -1.31
N THR A 187 -17.11 -16.05 -0.33
CA THR A 187 -16.82 -14.90 0.52
C THR A 187 -15.31 -14.70 0.66
N LEU A 188 -14.89 -13.46 0.79
CA LEU A 188 -13.51 -13.07 1.11
C LEU A 188 -13.46 -12.50 2.52
N THR A 189 -12.39 -12.76 3.23
CA THR A 189 -12.05 -12.02 4.44
C THR A 189 -11.61 -10.60 4.08
N ALA A 190 -11.60 -9.68 5.06
CA ALA A 190 -11.10 -8.33 4.85
C ALA A 190 -9.62 -8.32 4.43
N ALA A 191 -8.80 -9.22 4.97
CA ALA A 191 -7.40 -9.37 4.61
C ALA A 191 -7.20 -9.80 3.15
N GLU A 192 -8.00 -10.77 2.68
CA GLU A 192 -7.96 -11.22 1.28
C GLU A 192 -8.48 -10.17 0.29
N LEU A 193 -9.40 -9.32 0.74
CA LEU A 193 -9.88 -8.20 -0.08
C LEU A 193 -8.86 -7.06 -0.15
N ALA A 194 -8.06 -6.88 0.90
CA ALA A 194 -7.02 -5.85 0.98
C ALA A 194 -5.79 -6.16 0.11
N ARG A 195 -5.52 -7.44 -0.12
CA ARG A 195 -4.44 -7.91 -1.02
C ARG A 195 -4.81 -7.69 -2.47
#